data_be78b40361171f3af78bb3cc36f30ff6
#
_entry.id   be78b40361171f3af78bb3cc36f30ff6
#
_cell.length_a   1.000
_cell.length_b   1.000
_cell.length_c   1.000
_cell.angle_alpha   90.00
_cell.angle_beta   90.00
_cell.angle_gamma   90.00
#
_symmetry.space_group_name_H-M   'P 1'
#
loop_
_entity.id
_entity.type
_entity.pdbx_description
1 polymer ?
#
loop_
_entity_poly.entity_id
_entity_poly.type
_entity_poly.pdbx_seq_one_letter_code
_entity_poly.pdbx_strand_id
1 'polypeptide(L)'
;MIPDSRLRIYESDSEPGNCVVYWMISARRSEWNHGLEHAINISLERNLPLVVVEPLAIAHRWANDRSHTFVIQGMMSNKIAFEDSPITYVPYVETKPNEARGLLEKWMEYADVMIIDDFPVYHPRRVMEIAISIGKCDIHCVDSNGFISMRGQNRSFTTAYSLRRHLHKTILNHMMEFPHPEPITLAKNLPVLAQSEIERIFDESDTPITPYEFIWRICEIQDIGINALSKLVIDHSVPPVQHIMGGSTSANTRWKEFLNTRLSEYADNRNQPELNGASGLSPYLHFGHISTHQILNDIFQKYDWDVANITPPNDGRRARWWGLPSDVESFLDQIITWRDLGFIHCADVINHHKFESIPEWAQKTLKEHESDPRPFIYSFEEFENAETHDELWNAAQRQLKTDGIIHNYLRMLWGKKILEWTPTPEIAMEYMVALNDKWALDGRDPNTYTGIGWVLGKFDRGWTEREVYGKIRCMTTDSTKRKFKTKGYMENYSNSNTKQQKLFNKDSNPVNISYRRRN
;
A
#
# COMPACT_ATOMS: atom_id res chain seq x y z
N MET A 1 -8.82 -8.32 22.35
CA MET A 1 -7.50 -8.95 22.04
C MET A 1 -7.44 -9.22 20.56
N ILE A 2 -6.30 -8.95 19.93
CA ILE A 2 -6.10 -9.25 18.51
C ILE A 2 -5.95 -10.78 18.31
N PRO A 3 -6.29 -11.33 17.13
CA PRO A 3 -6.11 -12.74 16.83
C PRO A 3 -4.63 -13.17 16.85
N ASP A 4 -4.33 -14.33 17.41
CA ASP A 4 -2.96 -14.89 17.45
C ASP A 4 -2.36 -15.04 16.04
N SER A 5 -3.20 -15.30 15.04
CA SER A 5 -2.77 -15.40 13.63
C SER A 5 -2.15 -14.12 13.07
N ARG A 6 -2.39 -12.98 13.74
CA ARG A 6 -1.88 -11.65 13.36
C ARG A 6 -0.71 -11.17 14.20
N LEU A 7 -0.27 -11.95 15.21
CA LEU A 7 0.74 -11.58 16.17
C LEU A 7 1.96 -12.49 16.09
N ARG A 8 3.16 -11.90 16.10
CA ARG A 8 4.44 -12.59 16.33
C ARG A 8 5.20 -11.86 17.42
N ILE A 9 5.60 -12.58 18.45
CA ILE A 9 6.31 -12.05 19.63
C ILE A 9 7.77 -12.50 19.57
N TYR A 10 8.66 -11.57 19.82
CA TYR A 10 10.09 -11.79 20.02
C TYR A 10 10.46 -11.23 21.38
N GLU A 11 10.69 -12.13 22.34
CA GLU A 11 11.05 -11.78 23.71
C GLU A 11 12.52 -11.33 23.79
N SER A 12 12.81 -10.42 24.72
CA SER A 12 14.13 -9.90 25.04
C SER A 12 14.44 -10.15 26.52
N ASP A 13 15.71 -10.37 26.82
CA ASP A 13 16.21 -10.45 28.20
C ASP A 13 16.52 -9.06 28.81
N SER A 14 16.02 -7.98 28.20
CA SER A 14 16.26 -6.61 28.63
C SER A 14 15.46 -6.26 29.89
N GLU A 15 15.96 -5.29 30.68
CA GLU A 15 15.21 -4.73 31.80
C GLU A 15 13.93 -4.03 31.29
N PRO A 16 12.84 -4.05 32.08
CA PRO A 16 11.58 -3.40 31.71
C PRO A 16 11.76 -1.90 31.43
N GLY A 17 11.14 -1.42 30.37
CA GLY A 17 11.16 -0.01 29.99
C GLY A 17 10.05 0.83 30.63
N ASN A 18 9.96 2.10 30.25
CA ASN A 18 9.07 3.08 30.88
C ASN A 18 7.81 3.39 30.07
N CYS A 19 7.68 2.85 28.87
CA CYS A 19 6.54 3.09 27.99
C CYS A 19 6.32 1.92 27.02
N VAL A 20 5.13 1.86 26.43
CA VAL A 20 4.85 1.03 25.26
C VAL A 20 5.02 1.90 24.02
N VAL A 21 5.73 1.40 23.01
CA VAL A 21 5.95 2.13 21.75
C VAL A 21 5.25 1.41 20.62
N TYR A 22 4.42 2.12 19.85
CA TYR A 22 3.91 1.65 18.57
C TYR A 22 4.66 2.32 17.43
N TRP A 23 5.51 1.55 16.74
CA TRP A 23 6.26 1.97 15.56
C TRP A 23 5.39 1.79 14.32
N MET A 24 4.63 2.84 13.97
CA MET A 24 3.61 2.85 12.92
C MET A 24 4.26 3.11 11.55
N ILE A 25 4.43 2.10 10.72
CA ILE A 25 5.13 2.21 9.42
C ILE A 25 4.30 1.78 8.20
N SER A 26 3.21 1.04 8.38
CA SER A 26 2.36 0.58 7.28
C SER A 26 0.85 0.70 7.56
N ALA A 27 0.40 0.59 8.78
CA ALA A 27 -0.99 0.83 9.17
C ALA A 27 -1.17 2.28 9.69
N ARG A 28 -0.90 3.26 8.83
CA ARG A 28 -0.81 4.69 9.17
C ARG A 28 -2.18 5.33 9.38
N ARG A 29 -2.91 4.85 10.38
CA ARG A 29 -4.27 5.29 10.74
C ARG A 29 -4.56 5.05 12.21
N SER A 30 -5.48 5.84 12.75
CA SER A 30 -5.96 5.73 14.14
C SER A 30 -7.18 4.81 14.30
N GLU A 31 -7.89 4.50 13.21
CA GLU A 31 -9.12 3.71 13.18
C GLU A 31 -8.88 2.31 12.60
N TRP A 32 -9.68 1.31 13.05
CA TRP A 32 -9.63 -0.06 12.51
C TRP A 32 -8.19 -0.63 12.41
N ASN A 33 -7.39 -0.44 13.45
CA ASN A 33 -5.96 -0.74 13.48
C ASN A 33 -5.63 -1.76 14.58
N HIS A 34 -5.32 -2.99 14.18
CA HIS A 34 -4.92 -4.06 15.12
C HIS A 34 -3.65 -3.72 15.91
N GLY A 35 -2.65 -3.07 15.27
CA GLY A 35 -1.41 -2.68 15.94
C GLY A 35 -1.64 -1.65 17.05
N LEU A 36 -2.46 -0.63 16.77
CA LEU A 36 -2.82 0.39 17.75
C LEU A 36 -3.68 -0.20 18.88
N GLU A 37 -4.68 -1.03 18.55
CA GLU A 37 -5.50 -1.70 19.54
C GLU A 37 -4.65 -2.59 20.46
N HIS A 38 -3.71 -3.34 19.91
CA HIS A 38 -2.79 -4.17 20.68
C HIS A 38 -1.90 -3.33 21.59
N ALA A 39 -1.33 -2.24 21.08
CA ALA A 39 -0.50 -1.32 21.85
C ALA A 39 -1.25 -0.72 23.04
N ILE A 40 -2.51 -0.30 22.84
CA ILE A 40 -3.37 0.21 23.91
C ILE A 40 -3.63 -0.88 24.97
N ASN A 41 -3.95 -2.10 24.54
CA ASN A 41 -4.22 -3.20 25.47
C ASN A 41 -2.98 -3.55 26.32
N ILE A 42 -1.79 -3.61 25.73
CA ILE A 42 -0.53 -3.83 26.48
C ILE A 42 -0.25 -2.67 27.44
N SER A 43 -0.48 -1.41 26.99
CA SER A 43 -0.31 -0.22 27.85
C SER A 43 -1.24 -0.23 29.05
N LEU A 44 -2.50 -0.62 28.86
CA LEU A 44 -3.48 -0.78 29.96
C LEU A 44 -3.08 -1.90 30.93
N GLU A 45 -2.67 -3.04 30.40
CA GLU A 45 -2.25 -4.21 31.20
C GLU A 45 -1.04 -3.88 32.07
N ARG A 46 -0.04 -3.20 31.51
CA ARG A 46 1.21 -2.85 32.19
C ARG A 46 1.15 -1.50 32.93
N ASN A 47 0.05 -0.77 32.79
CA ASN A 47 -0.12 0.59 33.33
C ASN A 47 1.03 1.54 32.92
N LEU A 48 1.42 1.50 31.66
CA LEU A 48 2.49 2.31 31.06
C LEU A 48 1.91 3.31 30.03
N PRO A 49 2.56 4.47 29.84
CA PRO A 49 2.19 5.40 28.76
C PRO A 49 2.41 4.77 27.37
N LEU A 50 1.56 5.15 26.42
CA LEU A 50 1.68 4.75 25.02
C LEU A 50 2.24 5.88 24.18
N VAL A 51 3.29 5.58 23.41
CA VAL A 51 3.86 6.46 22.40
C VAL A 51 3.67 5.84 21.02
N VAL A 52 3.05 6.58 20.11
CA VAL A 52 2.95 6.22 18.70
C VAL A 52 3.99 7.00 17.91
N VAL A 53 5.02 6.34 17.44
CA VAL A 53 6.04 6.94 16.57
C VAL A 53 5.69 6.60 15.12
N GLU A 54 5.50 7.63 14.30
CA GLU A 54 5.24 7.47 12.86
C GLU A 54 6.43 8.00 12.05
N PRO A 55 7.40 7.14 11.69
CA PRO A 55 8.58 7.54 10.96
C PRO A 55 8.37 7.56 9.45
N LEU A 56 9.06 8.50 8.79
CA LEU A 56 9.20 8.56 7.34
C LEU A 56 10.69 8.65 6.99
N ALA A 57 11.27 7.54 6.53
CA ALA A 57 12.68 7.44 6.19
C ALA A 57 12.97 7.95 4.77
N ILE A 58 14.15 8.55 4.57
CA ILE A 58 14.68 8.94 3.25
C ILE A 58 15.69 7.94 2.69
N ALA A 59 16.29 7.11 3.56
CA ALA A 59 17.37 6.20 3.20
C ALA A 59 16.88 4.91 2.48
N HIS A 60 16.02 5.07 1.46
CA HIS A 60 15.58 3.95 0.62
C HIS A 60 15.48 4.36 -0.86
N ARG A 61 15.67 3.39 -1.75
CA ARG A 61 15.81 3.60 -3.21
C ARG A 61 14.69 4.45 -3.86
N TRP A 62 13.47 4.37 -3.36
CA TRP A 62 12.30 5.00 -3.96
C TRP A 62 11.74 6.15 -3.12
N ALA A 63 12.56 6.74 -2.24
CA ALA A 63 12.21 7.97 -1.54
C ALA A 63 12.08 9.12 -2.55
N ASN A 64 10.91 9.75 -2.64
CA ASN A 64 10.63 10.81 -3.60
C ASN A 64 9.57 11.78 -3.08
N ASP A 65 9.42 12.93 -3.74
CA ASP A 65 8.46 13.96 -3.34
C ASP A 65 7.03 13.44 -3.31
N ARG A 66 6.65 12.57 -4.25
CA ARG A 66 5.30 12.00 -4.36
C ARG A 66 4.89 11.21 -3.13
N SER A 67 5.70 10.22 -2.77
CA SER A 67 5.41 9.34 -1.62
C SER A 67 5.54 10.08 -0.30
N HIS A 68 6.56 10.97 -0.16
CA HIS A 68 6.76 11.76 1.04
C HIS A 68 5.61 12.73 1.30
N THR A 69 5.17 13.48 0.28
CA THR A 69 3.99 14.35 0.40
C THR A 69 2.76 13.57 0.86
N PHE A 70 2.50 12.41 0.25
CA PHE A 70 1.33 11.60 0.57
C PHE A 70 1.34 11.07 2.01
N VAL A 71 2.50 10.63 2.51
CA VAL A 71 2.66 10.17 3.90
C VAL A 71 2.57 11.33 4.88
N ILE A 72 3.22 12.47 4.62
CA ILE A 72 3.16 13.65 5.50
C ILE A 72 1.72 14.18 5.64
N GLN A 73 0.94 14.17 4.55
CA GLN A 73 -0.49 14.48 4.61
C GLN A 73 -1.26 13.49 5.52
N GLY A 74 -0.86 12.21 5.54
CA GLY A 74 -1.36 11.21 6.47
C GLY A 74 -0.99 11.51 7.93
N MET A 75 0.26 11.89 8.19
CA MET A 75 0.73 12.29 9.53
C MET A 75 -0.08 13.47 10.07
N MET A 76 -0.47 14.43 9.21
CA MET A 76 -1.34 15.54 9.62
C MET A 76 -2.73 15.05 10.06
N SER A 77 -3.31 14.08 9.36
CA SER A 77 -4.58 13.47 9.76
C SER A 77 -4.46 12.74 11.10
N ASN A 78 -3.38 12.00 11.30
CA ASN A 78 -3.11 11.29 12.53
C ASN A 78 -2.85 12.24 13.70
N LYS A 79 -2.11 13.34 13.48
CA LYS A 79 -1.92 14.38 14.50
C LYS A 79 -3.25 14.85 15.08
N ILE A 80 -4.21 15.19 14.24
CA ILE A 80 -5.55 15.62 14.65
C ILE A 80 -6.28 14.50 15.42
N ALA A 81 -6.16 13.25 14.96
CA ALA A 81 -6.83 12.12 15.58
C ALA A 81 -6.31 11.80 17.01
N PHE A 82 -5.03 12.08 17.28
CA PHE A 82 -4.41 11.83 18.60
C PHE A 82 -4.45 13.04 19.53
N GLU A 83 -4.83 14.25 19.06
CA GLU A 83 -4.69 15.53 19.79
C GLU A 83 -5.37 15.51 21.17
N ASP A 84 -6.59 14.97 21.27
CA ASP A 84 -7.38 14.90 22.50
C ASP A 84 -7.25 13.56 23.25
N SER A 85 -6.21 12.78 22.98
CA SER A 85 -5.99 11.48 23.61
C SER A 85 -4.79 11.51 24.58
N PRO A 86 -4.72 10.59 25.56
CA PRO A 86 -3.53 10.45 26.41
C PRO A 86 -2.34 9.80 25.68
N ILE A 87 -2.53 9.36 24.42
CA ILE A 87 -1.49 8.76 23.62
C ILE A 87 -0.55 9.84 23.08
N THR A 88 0.74 9.71 23.34
CA THR A 88 1.74 10.61 22.76
C THR A 88 2.00 10.25 21.30
N TYR A 89 1.68 11.16 20.38
CA TYR A 89 1.94 10.94 18.95
C TYR A 89 3.18 11.71 18.48
N VAL A 90 4.13 10.99 17.90
CA VAL A 90 5.44 11.48 17.45
C VAL A 90 5.62 11.23 15.96
N PRO A 91 5.18 12.14 15.06
CA PRO A 91 5.53 12.07 13.65
C PRO A 91 7.00 12.43 13.47
N TYR A 92 7.72 11.65 12.66
CA TYR A 92 9.13 11.86 12.41
C TYR A 92 9.47 11.77 10.93
N VAL A 93 10.02 12.84 10.37
CA VAL A 93 10.54 12.85 8.98
C VAL A 93 12.07 12.88 9.04
N GLU A 94 12.71 11.82 8.55
CA GLU A 94 14.17 11.73 8.46
C GLU A 94 14.71 12.83 7.57
N THR A 95 15.73 13.57 8.04
CA THR A 95 16.36 14.66 7.28
C THR A 95 17.76 14.31 6.79
N LYS A 96 18.44 13.40 7.48
CA LYS A 96 19.73 12.85 7.08
C LYS A 96 19.67 11.33 7.08
N PRO A 97 20.35 10.65 6.15
CA PRO A 97 20.35 9.20 6.08
C PRO A 97 20.78 8.53 7.40
N ASN A 98 19.99 7.53 7.84
CA ASN A 98 20.16 6.73 9.06
C ASN A 98 19.77 7.39 10.40
N GLU A 99 19.26 8.63 10.43
CA GLU A 99 18.67 9.21 11.64
C GLU A 99 17.51 8.35 12.18
N ALA A 100 16.64 7.87 11.29
CA ALA A 100 15.49 7.03 11.66
C ALA A 100 15.92 5.71 12.32
N ARG A 101 17.08 5.17 11.97
CA ARG A 101 17.64 3.99 12.64
C ARG A 101 18.08 4.32 14.06
N GLY A 102 18.81 5.42 14.27
CA GLY A 102 19.20 5.87 15.60
C GLY A 102 18.00 6.13 16.50
N LEU A 103 16.96 6.77 15.94
CA LEU A 103 15.70 6.97 16.64
C LEU A 103 15.02 5.66 17.04
N LEU A 104 14.97 4.66 16.15
CA LEU A 104 14.44 3.33 16.46
C LEU A 104 15.19 2.68 17.63
N GLU A 105 16.53 2.67 17.57
CA GLU A 105 17.39 2.10 18.61
C GLU A 105 17.15 2.78 19.96
N LYS A 106 17.00 4.11 19.98
CA LYS A 106 16.76 4.89 21.19
C LYS A 106 15.38 4.63 21.80
N TRP A 107 14.32 4.59 20.96
CA TRP A 107 12.99 4.23 21.45
C TRP A 107 12.93 2.80 21.98
N MET A 108 13.69 1.85 21.41
CA MET A 108 13.78 0.48 21.92
C MET A 108 14.47 0.40 23.28
N GLU A 109 15.43 1.28 23.58
CA GLU A 109 16.05 1.38 24.92
C GLU A 109 15.07 1.88 26.00
N TYR A 110 14.09 2.67 25.59
CA TYR A 110 13.08 3.27 26.46
C TYR A 110 11.83 2.41 26.61
N ALA A 111 11.54 1.59 25.61
CA ALA A 111 10.35 0.79 25.52
C ALA A 111 10.42 -0.46 26.41
N ASP A 112 9.35 -0.73 27.11
CA ASP A 112 9.07 -2.02 27.73
C ASP A 112 8.66 -3.06 26.66
N VAL A 113 7.76 -2.64 25.77
CA VAL A 113 7.37 -3.39 24.56
C VAL A 113 7.31 -2.45 23.37
N MET A 114 7.89 -2.88 22.25
CA MET A 114 7.72 -2.22 20.95
C MET A 114 6.75 -3.02 20.07
N ILE A 115 5.63 -2.43 19.74
CA ILE A 115 4.72 -2.93 18.71
C ILE A 115 5.18 -2.37 17.37
N ILE A 116 5.28 -3.21 16.32
CA ILE A 116 5.66 -2.80 14.97
C ILE A 116 4.73 -3.44 13.94
N ASP A 117 4.38 -2.70 12.89
CA ASP A 117 3.59 -3.24 11.79
C ASP A 117 4.34 -4.36 11.05
N ASP A 118 3.73 -5.55 10.93
CA ASP A 118 4.23 -6.63 10.08
C ASP A 118 3.80 -6.37 8.62
N PHE A 119 4.73 -5.90 7.80
CA PHE A 119 4.52 -5.68 6.38
C PHE A 119 5.52 -6.52 5.57
N PRO A 120 5.09 -7.29 4.54
CA PRO A 120 5.90 -8.39 4.02
C PRO A 120 6.93 -7.99 2.98
N VAL A 121 6.98 -6.70 2.56
CA VAL A 121 7.85 -6.28 1.46
C VAL A 121 8.58 -4.99 1.74
N TYR A 122 9.64 -4.74 0.97
CA TYR A 122 10.36 -3.49 0.85
C TYR A 122 10.87 -2.91 2.19
N HIS A 123 10.88 -1.58 2.32
CA HIS A 123 11.45 -0.86 3.47
C HIS A 123 10.79 -1.23 4.82
N PRO A 124 9.46 -1.30 4.98
CA PRO A 124 8.84 -1.67 6.25
C PRO A 124 9.27 -3.06 6.75
N ARG A 125 9.36 -4.05 5.86
CA ARG A 125 9.89 -5.37 6.21
C ARG A 125 11.32 -5.28 6.76
N ARG A 126 12.18 -4.52 6.08
CA ARG A 126 13.58 -4.35 6.52
C ARG A 126 13.68 -3.68 7.89
N VAL A 127 12.85 -2.67 8.15
CA VAL A 127 12.82 -1.98 9.47
C VAL A 127 12.41 -2.95 10.57
N MET A 128 11.37 -3.74 10.34
CA MET A 128 10.94 -4.78 11.29
C MET A 128 12.06 -5.81 11.55
N GLU A 129 12.75 -6.30 10.50
CA GLU A 129 13.86 -7.25 10.64
C GLU A 129 15.04 -6.62 11.41
N ILE A 130 15.31 -5.32 11.21
CA ILE A 130 16.34 -4.57 11.98
C ILE A 130 15.91 -4.48 13.45
N ALA A 131 14.68 -4.10 13.76
CA ALA A 131 14.19 -4.03 15.13
C ALA A 131 14.35 -5.38 15.86
N ILE A 132 13.93 -6.48 15.23
CA ILE A 132 14.10 -7.83 15.77
C ILE A 132 15.59 -8.15 16.01
N SER A 133 16.49 -7.73 15.11
CA SER A 133 17.93 -7.99 15.26
C SER A 133 18.59 -7.17 16.35
N ILE A 134 18.06 -5.99 16.68
CA ILE A 134 18.54 -5.12 17.76
C ILE A 134 18.17 -5.72 19.13
N GLY A 135 16.91 -6.14 19.31
CA GLY A 135 16.43 -6.92 20.45
C GLY A 135 16.59 -6.26 21.82
N LYS A 136 16.48 -4.92 21.91
CA LYS A 136 16.63 -4.18 23.19
C LYS A 136 15.36 -4.14 24.07
N CYS A 137 14.25 -4.61 23.57
CA CYS A 137 12.96 -4.76 24.29
C CYS A 137 12.15 -5.87 23.64
N ASP A 138 11.05 -6.29 24.24
CA ASP A 138 10.09 -7.19 23.61
C ASP A 138 9.52 -6.56 22.34
N ILE A 139 9.41 -7.35 21.25
CA ILE A 139 8.91 -6.87 19.97
C ILE A 139 7.68 -7.68 19.58
N HIS A 140 6.56 -6.98 19.40
CA HIS A 140 5.31 -7.53 18.91
C HIS A 140 5.05 -7.07 17.48
N CYS A 141 5.23 -7.96 16.49
CA CYS A 141 4.94 -7.68 15.10
C CYS A 141 3.46 -7.97 14.81
N VAL A 142 2.70 -6.95 14.38
CA VAL A 142 1.24 -7.03 14.20
C VAL A 142 0.83 -6.85 12.75
N ASP A 143 0.09 -7.82 12.20
CA ASP A 143 -0.49 -7.77 10.86
C ASP A 143 -1.83 -7.02 10.84
N SER A 144 -1.82 -5.77 10.39
CA SER A 144 -3.00 -4.90 10.17
C SER A 144 -3.37 -4.74 8.69
N ASN A 145 -2.87 -5.59 7.78
CA ASN A 145 -2.90 -5.33 6.34
C ASN A 145 -4.18 -5.77 5.63
N GLY A 146 -4.50 -7.05 5.70
CA GLY A 146 -5.58 -7.69 4.95
C GLY A 146 -6.80 -8.02 5.78
N PHE A 147 -7.86 -8.46 5.10
CA PHE A 147 -9.03 -9.03 5.77
C PHE A 147 -8.66 -10.34 6.48
N ILE A 148 -7.85 -11.18 5.85
CA ILE A 148 -7.27 -12.37 6.49
C ILE A 148 -5.81 -12.10 6.86
N SER A 149 -5.33 -12.77 7.91
CA SER A 149 -3.92 -12.66 8.28
C SER A 149 -3.02 -13.23 7.20
N MET A 150 -1.92 -12.55 6.88
CA MET A 150 -1.03 -12.99 5.81
C MET A 150 -0.20 -14.24 6.16
N ARG A 151 0.00 -14.52 7.46
CA ARG A 151 0.84 -15.64 7.92
C ARG A 151 0.07 -16.78 8.59
N GLY A 152 -1.18 -16.58 8.97
CA GLY A 152 -1.99 -17.57 9.69
C GLY A 152 -2.59 -18.70 8.85
N GLN A 153 -2.21 -18.83 7.56
CA GLN A 153 -2.92 -19.73 6.63
C GLN A 153 -2.35 -21.15 6.56
N ASN A 154 -1.16 -21.41 7.14
CA ASN A 154 -0.46 -22.70 7.15
C ASN A 154 -0.32 -23.37 5.76
N ARG A 155 -0.43 -22.60 4.70
CA ARG A 155 -0.30 -23.06 3.31
C ARG A 155 -0.08 -21.91 2.33
N SER A 156 0.60 -22.16 1.24
CA SER A 156 0.69 -21.25 0.10
C SER A 156 -0.46 -21.47 -0.90
N PHE A 157 -0.78 -20.43 -1.68
CA PHE A 157 -1.81 -20.46 -2.71
C PHE A 157 -1.20 -20.16 -4.09
N THR A 158 -1.40 -21.06 -5.03
CA THR A 158 -0.88 -20.92 -6.40
C THR A 158 -1.82 -20.19 -7.35
N THR A 159 -3.07 -19.97 -6.94
CA THR A 159 -4.11 -19.28 -7.73
C THR A 159 -5.13 -18.61 -6.83
N ALA A 160 -5.80 -17.56 -7.34
CA ALA A 160 -6.95 -16.97 -6.66
C ALA A 160 -8.10 -17.98 -6.41
N TYR A 161 -8.24 -18.96 -7.30
CA TYR A 161 -9.21 -20.05 -7.13
C TYR A 161 -8.91 -20.88 -5.86
N SER A 162 -7.63 -21.24 -5.63
CA SER A 162 -7.25 -22.03 -4.44
C SER A 162 -7.46 -21.25 -3.14
N LEU A 163 -7.21 -19.93 -3.13
CA LEU A 163 -7.50 -19.07 -1.99
C LEU A 163 -9.02 -18.95 -1.75
N ARG A 164 -9.85 -18.75 -2.80
CA ARG A 164 -11.31 -18.72 -2.64
C ARG A 164 -11.86 -20.00 -2.03
N ARG A 165 -11.38 -21.16 -2.48
CA ARG A 165 -11.77 -22.44 -1.86
C ARG A 165 -11.40 -22.53 -0.38
N HIS A 166 -10.30 -21.92 0.02
CA HIS A 166 -9.93 -21.82 1.43
C HIS A 166 -10.88 -20.86 2.17
N LEU A 167 -11.10 -19.66 1.62
CA LEU A 167 -12.03 -18.67 2.19
C LEU A 167 -13.44 -19.21 2.36
N HIS A 168 -13.96 -19.98 1.40
CA HIS A 168 -15.27 -20.62 1.54
C HIS A 168 -15.38 -21.52 2.79
N LYS A 169 -14.26 -22.01 3.32
CA LYS A 169 -14.24 -22.86 4.53
C LYS A 169 -13.98 -22.08 5.81
N THR A 170 -13.29 -20.94 5.72
CA THR A 170 -12.74 -20.23 6.88
C THR A 170 -13.33 -18.85 7.09
N ILE A 171 -14.14 -18.36 6.14
CA ILE A 171 -14.64 -16.98 6.13
C ILE A 171 -15.33 -16.57 7.43
N LEU A 172 -16.13 -17.47 8.03
CA LEU A 172 -16.85 -17.19 9.28
C LEU A 172 -15.90 -16.91 10.45
N ASN A 173 -14.75 -17.58 10.49
CA ASN A 173 -13.75 -17.32 11.52
C ASN A 173 -13.21 -15.90 11.39
N HIS A 174 -12.86 -15.48 10.15
CA HIS A 174 -12.33 -14.15 9.88
C HIS A 174 -13.35 -13.03 10.12
N MET A 175 -14.65 -13.33 10.04
CA MET A 175 -15.70 -12.37 10.40
C MET A 175 -15.71 -11.99 11.90
N MET A 176 -15.05 -12.79 12.74
CA MET A 176 -14.92 -12.52 14.19
C MET A 176 -13.62 -11.77 14.54
N GLU A 177 -12.77 -11.48 13.55
CA GLU A 177 -11.41 -10.93 13.74
C GLU A 177 -11.32 -9.43 13.42
N PHE A 178 -12.42 -8.69 13.46
CA PHE A 178 -12.39 -7.25 13.19
C PHE A 178 -11.71 -6.49 14.33
N PRO A 179 -10.81 -5.53 14.04
CA PRO A 179 -10.28 -4.64 15.06
C PRO A 179 -11.35 -3.68 15.55
N HIS A 180 -11.12 -3.11 16.74
CA HIS A 180 -11.99 -2.04 17.24
C HIS A 180 -12.05 -0.87 16.23
N PRO A 181 -13.24 -0.33 15.89
CA PRO A 181 -13.36 0.76 14.92
C PRO A 181 -12.63 2.03 15.37
N GLU A 182 -12.69 2.36 16.65
CA GLU A 182 -12.09 3.56 17.24
C GLU A 182 -11.22 3.19 18.45
N PRO A 183 -10.05 2.54 18.27
CA PRO A 183 -9.25 2.02 19.38
C PRO A 183 -8.79 3.11 20.35
N ILE A 184 -8.58 4.35 19.91
CA ILE A 184 -8.23 5.49 20.80
C ILE A 184 -9.23 5.65 21.95
N THR A 185 -10.50 5.31 21.74
CA THR A 185 -11.53 5.43 22.80
C THR A 185 -11.28 4.50 24.00
N LEU A 186 -10.48 3.45 23.82
CA LEU A 186 -10.07 2.53 24.86
C LEU A 186 -8.95 3.10 25.74
N ALA A 187 -8.22 4.12 25.26
CA ALA A 187 -7.01 4.64 25.89
C ALA A 187 -7.27 5.67 27.02
N LYS A 188 -8.52 6.02 27.34
CA LYS A 188 -8.89 7.13 28.22
C LYS A 188 -8.17 7.21 29.56
N ASN A 189 -7.76 6.07 30.11
CA ASN A 189 -7.15 5.97 31.43
C ASN A 189 -5.64 5.69 31.37
N LEU A 190 -5.01 5.80 30.21
CA LEU A 190 -3.56 5.59 30.10
C LEU A 190 -2.77 6.71 30.78
N PRO A 191 -1.64 6.38 31.42
CA PRO A 191 -0.68 7.40 31.84
C PRO A 191 -0.17 8.19 30.63
N VAL A 192 0.21 9.44 30.85
CA VAL A 192 0.75 10.33 29.80
C VAL A 192 2.26 10.43 29.98
N LEU A 193 3.03 10.28 28.90
CA LEU A 193 4.47 10.52 28.92
C LEU A 193 4.74 12.03 28.98
N ALA A 194 5.63 12.45 29.90
CA ALA A 194 5.98 13.86 30.01
C ALA A 194 6.74 14.36 28.77
N GLN A 195 6.47 15.59 28.31
CA GLN A 195 7.13 16.19 27.14
C GLN A 195 8.65 16.23 27.30
N SER A 196 9.14 16.49 28.52
CA SER A 196 10.58 16.50 28.85
C SER A 196 11.27 15.15 28.64
N GLU A 197 10.54 14.04 28.77
CA GLU A 197 11.10 12.71 28.50
C GLU A 197 11.22 12.45 27.01
N ILE A 198 10.25 12.96 26.22
CA ILE A 198 10.32 12.88 24.74
C ILE A 198 11.54 13.67 24.25
N GLU A 199 11.70 14.92 24.72
CA GLU A 199 12.82 15.78 24.36
C GLU A 199 14.16 15.12 24.70
N ARG A 200 14.27 14.52 25.89
CA ARG A 200 15.47 13.79 26.33
C ARG A 200 15.83 12.64 25.38
N ILE A 201 14.86 11.88 24.87
CA ILE A 201 15.10 10.78 23.93
C ILE A 201 15.73 11.29 22.63
N PHE A 202 15.35 12.48 22.17
CA PHE A 202 15.94 13.10 20.99
C PHE A 202 17.33 13.70 21.28
N ASP A 203 17.54 14.31 22.45
CA ASP A 203 18.81 14.98 22.83
C ASP A 203 19.92 13.98 23.19
N GLU A 204 19.59 12.86 23.85
CA GLU A 204 20.55 11.84 24.29
C GLU A 204 20.92 10.81 23.21
N SER A 205 20.46 11.01 21.98
CA SER A 205 20.77 10.11 20.87
C SER A 205 22.25 10.25 20.44
N ASP A 206 22.98 9.14 20.39
CA ASP A 206 24.35 9.08 19.84
C ASP A 206 24.40 9.40 18.33
N THR A 207 23.27 9.29 17.66
CA THR A 207 23.11 9.69 16.26
C THR A 207 22.44 11.06 16.23
N PRO A 208 23.00 12.04 15.47
CA PRO A 208 22.37 13.35 15.34
C PRO A 208 20.95 13.22 14.78
N ILE A 209 19.95 13.36 15.63
CA ILE A 209 18.54 13.34 15.27
C ILE A 209 18.08 14.79 15.11
N THR A 210 17.38 15.08 14.02
CA THR A 210 16.81 16.41 13.81
C THR A 210 15.87 16.76 14.95
N PRO A 211 16.00 17.95 15.56
CA PRO A 211 15.17 18.34 16.68
C PRO A 211 13.67 18.18 16.40
N TYR A 212 12.94 17.70 17.37
CA TYR A 212 11.49 17.45 17.31
C TYR A 212 10.68 18.64 16.78
N GLU A 213 11.03 19.87 17.17
CA GLU A 213 10.37 21.09 16.69
C GLU A 213 10.47 21.29 15.17
N PHE A 214 11.57 20.87 14.55
CA PHE A 214 11.72 20.97 13.08
C PHE A 214 10.76 20.05 12.36
N ILE A 215 10.50 18.87 12.92
CA ILE A 215 9.58 17.85 12.37
C ILE A 215 8.16 18.35 12.42
N TRP A 216 7.75 18.97 13.53
CA TRP A 216 6.43 19.61 13.67
C TRP A 216 6.22 20.72 12.64
N ARG A 217 7.24 21.50 12.34
CA ARG A 217 7.15 22.56 11.31
C ARG A 217 6.93 22.00 9.91
N ILE A 218 7.51 20.84 9.57
CA ILE A 218 7.26 20.17 8.28
C ILE A 218 5.81 19.68 8.24
N CYS A 219 5.26 19.16 9.32
CA CYS A 219 3.88 18.70 9.40
C CYS A 219 2.86 19.84 9.51
N GLU A 220 3.23 21.00 10.09
CA GLU A 220 2.38 22.17 10.25
C GLU A 220 2.29 23.06 9.01
N ILE A 221 3.23 22.98 8.11
CA ILE A 221 3.21 23.74 6.86
C ILE A 221 2.10 23.13 5.98
N GLN A 222 0.92 23.78 6.01
CA GLN A 222 -0.23 23.47 5.14
C GLN A 222 0.13 23.57 3.64
N ASP A 223 1.19 24.28 3.32
CA ASP A 223 1.85 24.36 2.05
C ASP A 223 3.05 23.37 2.08
N ILE A 224 2.76 22.06 2.03
CA ILE A 224 3.79 21.07 1.67
C ILE A 224 4.11 21.33 0.20
N GLY A 225 4.45 22.57 -0.09
CA GLY A 225 4.99 23.00 -1.35
C GLY A 225 6.40 22.40 -1.48
N ILE A 226 6.81 22.24 -2.70
CA ILE A 226 8.13 21.81 -3.15
C ILE A 226 9.29 22.34 -2.29
N ASN A 227 9.12 23.48 -1.61
CA ASN A 227 10.14 24.13 -0.78
C ASN A 227 10.46 23.41 0.54
N ALA A 228 9.52 22.72 1.18
CA ALA A 228 9.82 22.00 2.44
C ALA A 228 10.56 20.70 2.17
N LEU A 229 10.16 19.95 1.14
CA LEU A 229 10.81 18.70 0.74
C LEU A 229 12.16 18.92 0.05
N SER A 230 12.38 20.10 -0.56
CA SER A 230 13.65 20.40 -1.27
C SER A 230 14.91 20.31 -0.41
N LYS A 231 14.76 20.27 0.92
CA LYS A 231 15.87 20.08 1.87
C LYS A 231 16.18 18.61 2.15
N LEU A 232 15.32 17.69 1.75
CA LEU A 232 15.51 16.25 1.95
C LEU A 232 16.35 15.67 0.82
N VAL A 233 17.14 14.64 1.13
CA VAL A 233 17.95 13.93 0.13
C VAL A 233 17.12 12.79 -0.48
N ILE A 234 16.14 13.16 -1.32
CA ILE A 234 15.20 12.25 -1.99
C ILE A 234 15.12 12.55 -3.49
N ASP A 235 14.43 11.72 -4.28
CA ASP A 235 14.24 11.95 -5.71
C ASP A 235 13.16 13.03 -5.97
N HIS A 236 13.60 14.24 -6.31
CA HIS A 236 12.74 15.37 -6.67
C HIS A 236 12.22 15.33 -8.12
N SER A 237 12.65 14.34 -8.93
CA SER A 237 12.16 14.17 -10.30
C SER A 237 10.75 13.55 -10.39
N VAL A 238 10.26 13.00 -9.27
CA VAL A 238 8.93 12.38 -9.14
C VAL A 238 8.02 13.30 -8.32
N PRO A 239 7.31 14.27 -8.94
CA PRO A 239 6.53 15.27 -8.22
C PRO A 239 5.29 14.67 -7.56
N PRO A 240 4.73 15.33 -6.53
CA PRO A 240 3.47 14.96 -5.90
C PRO A 240 2.32 14.87 -6.91
N VAL A 241 1.34 14.02 -6.62
CA VAL A 241 0.08 13.96 -7.39
C VAL A 241 -0.88 15.01 -6.84
N GLN A 242 -1.32 15.94 -7.68
CA GLN A 242 -2.07 17.12 -7.20
C GLN A 242 -3.51 16.84 -6.78
N HIS A 243 -4.16 15.85 -7.39
CA HIS A 243 -5.58 15.53 -7.18
C HIS A 243 -5.81 14.35 -6.22
N ILE A 244 -4.76 13.81 -5.61
CA ILE A 244 -4.82 12.73 -4.62
C ILE A 244 -4.08 13.17 -3.37
N MET A 245 -4.81 13.45 -2.31
CA MET A 245 -4.26 13.79 -1.00
C MET A 245 -4.16 12.54 -0.12
N GLY A 246 -3.10 12.43 0.67
CA GLY A 246 -2.93 11.37 1.67
C GLY A 246 -3.80 11.54 2.91
N GLY A 247 -3.76 10.54 3.79
CA GLY A 247 -4.43 10.56 5.09
C GLY A 247 -5.80 9.91 5.13
N SER A 248 -6.23 9.52 6.34
CA SER A 248 -7.48 8.80 6.59
C SER A 248 -8.72 9.61 6.22
N THR A 249 -8.71 10.92 6.42
CA THR A 249 -9.82 11.81 6.04
C THR A 249 -10.07 11.77 4.52
N SER A 250 -9.01 11.87 3.71
CA SER A 250 -9.11 11.82 2.25
C SER A 250 -9.50 10.42 1.76
N ALA A 251 -8.95 9.38 2.40
CA ALA A 251 -9.32 7.99 2.12
C ALA A 251 -10.81 7.74 2.36
N ASN A 252 -11.33 8.18 3.51
CA ASN A 252 -12.73 8.05 3.89
C ASN A 252 -13.67 8.83 2.94
N THR A 253 -13.29 10.04 2.52
CA THR A 253 -14.06 10.83 1.55
C THR A 253 -14.16 10.10 0.23
N ARG A 254 -13.03 9.60 -0.30
CA ARG A 254 -12.99 8.84 -1.55
C ARG A 254 -13.75 7.52 -1.46
N TRP A 255 -13.63 6.82 -0.33
CA TRP A 255 -14.36 5.60 -0.08
C TRP A 255 -15.87 5.82 -0.04
N LYS A 256 -16.34 6.80 0.72
CA LYS A 256 -17.77 7.14 0.83
C LYS A 256 -18.36 7.56 -0.51
N GLU A 257 -17.63 8.34 -1.30
CA GLU A 257 -18.03 8.69 -2.67
C GLU A 257 -18.19 7.44 -3.52
N PHE A 258 -17.18 6.57 -3.59
CA PHE A 258 -17.24 5.34 -4.38
C PHE A 258 -18.37 4.41 -3.90
N LEU A 259 -18.49 4.19 -2.60
CA LEU A 259 -19.52 3.35 -2.00
C LEU A 259 -20.92 3.81 -2.41
N ASN A 260 -21.17 5.12 -2.45
CA ASN A 260 -22.50 5.66 -2.69
C ASN A 260 -22.85 5.88 -4.15
N THR A 261 -21.87 6.08 -5.03
CA THR A 261 -22.13 6.52 -6.41
C THR A 261 -21.71 5.51 -7.48
N ARG A 262 -20.69 4.67 -7.23
CA ARG A 262 -20.07 3.85 -8.29
C ARG A 262 -19.98 2.36 -7.99
N LEU A 263 -20.11 1.95 -6.72
CA LEU A 263 -20.00 0.53 -6.35
C LEU A 263 -21.06 -0.33 -7.04
N SER A 264 -22.28 0.21 -7.25
CA SER A 264 -23.40 -0.50 -7.89
C SER A 264 -23.20 -0.81 -9.38
N GLU A 265 -22.17 -0.25 -10.02
CA GLU A 265 -21.84 -0.45 -11.44
C GLU A 265 -20.38 -0.97 -11.60
N TYR A 266 -19.78 -1.41 -10.50
CA TYR A 266 -18.36 -1.72 -10.47
C TYR A 266 -17.96 -2.86 -11.41
N ALA A 267 -18.73 -3.93 -11.47
CA ALA A 267 -18.41 -5.12 -12.27
C ALA A 267 -18.26 -4.79 -13.76
N ASP A 268 -19.12 -3.92 -14.29
CA ASP A 268 -19.14 -3.52 -15.69
C ASP A 268 -18.12 -2.41 -15.99
N ASN A 269 -18.01 -1.42 -15.09
CA ASN A 269 -17.25 -0.20 -15.35
C ASN A 269 -15.75 -0.30 -15.00
N ARG A 270 -15.36 -1.19 -14.07
CA ARG A 270 -13.97 -1.28 -13.58
C ARG A 270 -12.91 -1.51 -14.67
N ASN A 271 -13.28 -2.12 -15.79
CA ASN A 271 -12.37 -2.45 -16.88
C ASN A 271 -12.45 -1.46 -18.06
N GLN A 272 -13.29 -0.44 -17.97
CA GLN A 272 -13.47 0.57 -19.02
C GLN A 272 -12.50 1.74 -18.80
N PRO A 273 -11.45 1.95 -19.65
CA PRO A 273 -10.43 2.97 -19.41
C PRO A 273 -10.95 4.41 -19.40
N GLU A 274 -12.05 4.67 -20.11
CA GLU A 274 -12.66 6.00 -20.19
C GLU A 274 -13.64 6.29 -19.05
N LEU A 275 -13.96 5.28 -18.21
CA LEU A 275 -14.85 5.42 -17.09
C LEU A 275 -14.05 5.41 -15.78
N ASN A 276 -14.44 6.26 -14.84
CA ASN A 276 -13.89 6.23 -13.49
C ASN A 276 -14.56 5.13 -12.64
N GLY A 277 -14.48 3.86 -13.12
CA GLY A 277 -15.17 2.73 -12.52
C GLY A 277 -14.43 2.09 -11.33
N ALA A 278 -13.18 2.45 -11.09
CA ALA A 278 -12.39 1.92 -9.97
C ALA A 278 -12.59 2.75 -8.68
N SER A 279 -12.35 2.13 -7.52
CA SER A 279 -12.46 2.82 -6.23
C SER A 279 -11.38 3.92 -6.04
N GLY A 280 -10.19 3.71 -6.63
CA GLY A 280 -9.02 4.57 -6.42
C GLY A 280 -8.44 4.48 -5.00
N LEU A 281 -8.70 3.37 -4.28
CA LEU A 281 -8.26 3.17 -2.90
C LEU A 281 -6.86 2.55 -2.79
N SER A 282 -6.25 2.08 -3.87
CA SER A 282 -4.97 1.37 -3.80
C SER A 282 -3.84 2.16 -3.12
N PRO A 283 -3.65 3.49 -3.32
CA PRO A 283 -2.66 4.24 -2.56
C PRO A 283 -2.96 4.28 -1.07
N TYR A 284 -4.23 4.47 -0.70
CA TYR A 284 -4.63 4.56 0.70
C TYR A 284 -4.52 3.21 1.43
N LEU A 285 -4.80 2.12 0.75
CA LEU A 285 -4.60 0.76 1.27
C LEU A 285 -3.12 0.40 1.39
N HIS A 286 -2.28 0.88 0.45
CA HIS A 286 -0.84 0.69 0.48
C HIS A 286 -0.20 1.37 1.70
N PHE A 287 -0.49 2.66 1.91
CA PHE A 287 0.04 3.42 3.05
C PHE A 287 -0.74 3.22 4.35
N GLY A 288 -1.77 2.39 4.34
CA GLY A 288 -2.56 2.05 5.53
C GLY A 288 -3.48 3.15 6.04
N HIS A 289 -3.83 4.14 5.21
CA HIS A 289 -4.74 5.24 5.55
C HIS A 289 -6.22 4.81 5.65
N ILE A 290 -6.56 3.61 5.19
CA ILE A 290 -7.88 2.98 5.34
C ILE A 290 -7.71 1.48 5.55
N SER A 291 -8.61 0.88 6.33
CA SER A 291 -8.62 -0.55 6.61
C SER A 291 -9.55 -1.32 5.66
N THR A 292 -9.17 -2.55 5.29
CA THR A 292 -10.07 -3.48 4.62
C THR A 292 -11.27 -3.86 5.49
N HIS A 293 -11.10 -3.97 6.81
CA HIS A 293 -12.19 -4.25 7.76
C HIS A 293 -13.21 -3.11 7.80
N GLN A 294 -12.75 -1.84 7.78
CA GLN A 294 -13.63 -0.68 7.66
C GLN A 294 -14.46 -0.73 6.38
N ILE A 295 -13.82 -0.99 5.25
CA ILE A 295 -14.48 -1.09 3.94
C ILE A 295 -15.58 -2.17 3.97
N LEU A 296 -15.30 -3.32 4.55
CA LEU A 296 -16.28 -4.40 4.68
C LEU A 296 -17.42 -3.99 5.61
N ASN A 297 -17.11 -3.44 6.79
CA ASN A 297 -18.12 -2.97 7.74
C ASN A 297 -19.09 -1.97 7.10
N ASP A 298 -18.58 -0.98 6.36
CA ASP A 298 -19.41 0.02 5.70
C ASP A 298 -20.29 -0.56 4.60
N ILE A 299 -19.79 -1.57 3.87
CA ILE A 299 -20.61 -2.33 2.91
C ILE A 299 -21.72 -3.08 3.65
N PHE A 300 -21.40 -3.80 4.71
CA PHE A 300 -22.37 -4.57 5.48
C PHE A 300 -23.47 -3.68 6.06
N GLN A 301 -23.09 -2.52 6.60
CA GLN A 301 -24.06 -1.53 7.09
C GLN A 301 -24.94 -0.98 5.96
N LYS A 302 -24.35 -0.62 4.82
CA LYS A 302 -25.11 -0.07 3.67
C LYS A 302 -26.17 -1.02 3.13
N TYR A 303 -25.87 -2.31 3.11
CA TYR A 303 -26.76 -3.33 2.54
C TYR A 303 -27.57 -4.09 3.60
N ASP A 304 -27.58 -3.63 4.85
CA ASP A 304 -28.24 -4.31 5.99
C ASP A 304 -27.90 -5.81 6.01
N TRP A 305 -26.59 -6.09 5.82
CA TRP A 305 -26.12 -7.44 5.62
C TRP A 305 -25.80 -8.13 6.96
N ASP A 306 -26.26 -9.38 7.07
CA ASP A 306 -25.98 -10.24 8.21
C ASP A 306 -25.10 -11.44 7.80
N VAL A 307 -24.30 -11.94 8.73
CA VAL A 307 -23.42 -13.10 8.51
C VAL A 307 -24.20 -14.36 8.10
N ALA A 308 -25.47 -14.47 8.48
CA ALA A 308 -26.36 -15.56 8.06
C ALA A 308 -26.65 -15.57 6.54
N ASN A 309 -26.40 -14.44 5.85
CA ASN A 309 -26.57 -14.35 4.39
C ASN A 309 -25.44 -15.07 3.63
N ILE A 310 -24.34 -15.38 4.30
CA ILE A 310 -23.19 -16.06 3.68
C ILE A 310 -23.54 -17.52 3.40
N THR A 311 -23.36 -17.97 2.16
CA THR A 311 -23.58 -19.35 1.73
C THR A 311 -22.36 -19.88 0.96
N PRO A 312 -21.27 -20.24 1.64
CA PRO A 312 -20.02 -20.61 0.99
C PRO A 312 -20.17 -21.93 0.21
N PRO A 313 -19.94 -21.95 -1.10
CA PRO A 313 -20.23 -23.10 -1.95
C PRO A 313 -19.10 -24.14 -2.02
N ASN A 314 -17.97 -23.94 -1.41
CA ASN A 314 -16.78 -24.81 -1.43
C ASN A 314 -16.21 -25.17 -2.83
N ASP A 315 -16.57 -24.42 -3.87
CA ASP A 315 -16.17 -24.65 -5.27
C ASP A 315 -15.20 -23.59 -5.84
N GLY A 316 -14.80 -22.60 -5.03
CA GLY A 316 -13.86 -21.54 -5.41
C GLY A 316 -14.43 -20.48 -6.36
N ARG A 317 -15.77 -20.43 -6.52
CA ARG A 317 -16.42 -19.38 -7.31
C ARG A 317 -16.19 -18.00 -6.69
N ARG A 318 -16.13 -16.97 -7.52
CA ARG A 318 -15.84 -15.59 -7.10
C ARG A 318 -17.07 -14.80 -6.63
N ALA A 319 -18.27 -15.24 -6.94
CA ALA A 319 -19.50 -14.51 -6.68
C ALA A 319 -20.65 -15.47 -6.33
N ARG A 320 -21.78 -14.92 -5.88
CA ARG A 320 -23.02 -15.61 -5.48
C ARG A 320 -22.86 -16.47 -4.23
N TRP A 321 -22.17 -15.92 -3.22
CA TRP A 321 -22.00 -16.61 -1.93
C TRP A 321 -21.97 -15.67 -0.72
N TRP A 322 -21.81 -14.36 -0.94
CA TRP A 322 -21.93 -13.35 0.11
C TRP A 322 -23.38 -12.96 0.42
N GLY A 323 -24.33 -13.23 -0.49
CA GLY A 323 -25.70 -12.70 -0.40
C GLY A 323 -25.79 -11.20 -0.68
N LEU A 324 -24.84 -10.68 -1.44
CA LEU A 324 -24.73 -9.27 -1.83
C LEU A 324 -24.94 -9.09 -3.35
N PRO A 325 -25.23 -7.88 -3.83
CA PRO A 325 -25.29 -7.61 -5.27
C PRO A 325 -23.99 -7.99 -6.00
N SER A 326 -24.09 -8.40 -7.26
CA SER A 326 -22.95 -8.90 -8.05
C SER A 326 -21.77 -7.94 -8.15
N ASP A 327 -22.05 -6.63 -8.20
CA ASP A 327 -21.04 -5.57 -8.24
C ASP A 327 -20.26 -5.51 -6.94
N VAL A 328 -20.96 -5.60 -5.82
CA VAL A 328 -20.37 -5.63 -4.48
C VAL A 328 -19.50 -6.87 -4.31
N GLU A 329 -20.02 -8.07 -4.67
CA GLU A 329 -19.23 -9.30 -4.60
C GLU A 329 -18.00 -9.26 -5.52
N SER A 330 -18.12 -8.63 -6.71
CA SER A 330 -16.99 -8.40 -7.61
C SER A 330 -15.94 -7.48 -6.99
N PHE A 331 -16.33 -6.48 -6.19
CA PHE A 331 -15.44 -5.60 -5.47
C PHE A 331 -14.78 -6.32 -4.29
N LEU A 332 -15.55 -7.07 -3.50
CA LEU A 332 -15.03 -7.87 -2.39
C LEU A 332 -13.99 -8.89 -2.87
N ASP A 333 -14.19 -9.51 -4.03
CA ASP A 333 -13.18 -10.42 -4.61
C ASP A 333 -11.83 -9.73 -4.88
N GLN A 334 -11.82 -8.42 -5.20
CA GLN A 334 -10.57 -7.67 -5.36
C GLN A 334 -9.91 -7.34 -4.02
N ILE A 335 -10.72 -6.86 -3.06
CA ILE A 335 -10.22 -6.39 -1.76
C ILE A 335 -9.77 -7.56 -0.88
N ILE A 336 -10.48 -8.69 -0.93
CA ILE A 336 -10.18 -9.86 -0.09
C ILE A 336 -9.30 -10.85 -0.85
N THR A 337 -9.80 -11.41 -1.98
CA THR A 337 -9.08 -12.52 -2.63
C THR A 337 -7.77 -12.07 -3.26
N TRP A 338 -7.83 -11.09 -4.17
CA TRP A 338 -6.64 -10.71 -4.93
C TRP A 338 -5.63 -9.95 -4.08
N ARG A 339 -6.11 -9.03 -3.22
CA ARG A 339 -5.23 -8.27 -2.36
C ARG A 339 -4.53 -9.19 -1.34
N ASP A 340 -5.27 -10.00 -0.62
CA ASP A 340 -4.70 -10.84 0.43
C ASP A 340 -3.83 -11.97 -0.15
N LEU A 341 -4.14 -12.48 -1.35
CA LEU A 341 -3.24 -13.38 -2.09
C LEU A 341 -1.85 -12.78 -2.28
N GLY A 342 -1.79 -11.48 -2.59
CA GLY A 342 -0.53 -10.75 -2.71
C GLY A 342 0.25 -10.70 -1.40
N PHE A 343 -0.41 -10.38 -0.31
CA PHE A 343 0.19 -10.30 1.02
C PHE A 343 0.69 -11.67 1.49
N ILE A 344 -0.14 -12.71 1.40
CA ILE A 344 0.24 -14.08 1.77
C ILE A 344 1.45 -14.54 0.93
N HIS A 345 1.41 -14.32 -0.39
CA HIS A 345 2.52 -14.71 -1.25
C HIS A 345 3.84 -14.04 -0.87
N CYS A 346 3.84 -12.72 -0.67
CA CYS A 346 5.05 -11.96 -0.34
C CYS A 346 5.53 -12.20 1.10
N ALA A 347 4.66 -12.63 2.00
CA ALA A 347 5.06 -13.06 3.35
C ALA A 347 5.89 -14.35 3.30
N ASP A 348 5.55 -15.27 2.39
CA ASP A 348 6.22 -16.57 2.26
C ASP A 348 7.45 -16.52 1.32
N VAL A 349 7.41 -15.68 0.28
CA VAL A 349 8.42 -15.66 -0.79
C VAL A 349 9.29 -14.40 -0.72
N ILE A 350 10.50 -14.51 -0.19
CA ILE A 350 11.44 -13.39 -0.01
C ILE A 350 11.82 -12.73 -1.35
N ASN A 351 12.10 -13.53 -2.37
CA ASN A 351 12.54 -13.05 -3.69
C ASN A 351 11.36 -12.75 -4.64
N HIS A 352 10.20 -12.35 -4.11
CA HIS A 352 8.96 -12.09 -4.86
C HIS A 352 9.13 -11.11 -6.04
N HIS A 353 10.13 -10.24 -5.99
CA HIS A 353 10.46 -9.24 -7.01
C HIS A 353 11.42 -9.74 -8.10
N LYS A 354 11.85 -11.02 -8.04
CA LYS A 354 12.79 -11.59 -8.99
C LYS A 354 12.11 -12.62 -9.91
N PHE A 355 12.67 -12.83 -11.10
CA PHE A 355 12.16 -13.74 -12.10
C PHE A 355 12.00 -15.18 -11.59
N GLU A 356 12.93 -15.64 -10.75
CA GLU A 356 12.88 -16.98 -10.13
C GLU A 356 11.66 -17.20 -9.24
N SER A 357 10.94 -16.14 -8.86
CA SER A 357 9.72 -16.24 -8.06
C SER A 357 8.50 -16.68 -8.85
N ILE A 358 8.51 -16.61 -10.18
CA ILE A 358 7.40 -17.08 -11.02
C ILE A 358 7.41 -18.61 -11.16
N PRO A 359 6.27 -19.25 -11.50
CA PRO A 359 6.20 -20.72 -11.60
C PRO A 359 7.20 -21.29 -12.62
N GLU A 360 7.79 -22.44 -12.33
CA GLU A 360 8.78 -23.11 -13.19
C GLU A 360 8.30 -23.30 -14.64
N TRP A 361 7.02 -23.68 -14.82
CA TRP A 361 6.46 -23.83 -16.17
C TRP A 361 6.48 -22.51 -16.97
N ALA A 362 6.30 -21.38 -16.27
CA ALA A 362 6.33 -20.06 -16.88
C ALA A 362 7.77 -19.62 -17.17
N GLN A 363 8.71 -19.86 -16.25
CA GLN A 363 10.13 -19.62 -16.49
C GLN A 363 10.61 -20.40 -17.70
N LYS A 364 10.29 -21.70 -17.76
CA LYS A 364 10.69 -22.59 -18.84
C LYS A 364 10.20 -22.07 -20.19
N THR A 365 8.89 -21.82 -20.33
CA THR A 365 8.34 -21.38 -21.61
C THR A 365 8.87 -20.01 -22.05
N LEU A 366 9.10 -19.07 -21.13
CA LEU A 366 9.68 -17.75 -21.44
C LEU A 366 11.15 -17.86 -21.89
N LYS A 367 11.91 -18.78 -21.29
CA LYS A 367 13.30 -19.07 -21.70
C LYS A 367 13.39 -19.75 -23.07
N GLU A 368 12.49 -20.68 -23.36
CA GLU A 368 12.40 -21.33 -24.68
C GLU A 368 12.11 -20.32 -25.80
N HIS A 369 11.38 -19.23 -25.49
CA HIS A 369 11.01 -18.16 -26.43
C HIS A 369 11.87 -16.88 -26.31
N GLU A 370 12.96 -16.91 -25.58
CA GLU A 370 13.84 -15.74 -25.37
C GLU A 370 14.50 -15.28 -26.67
N SER A 371 14.87 -16.21 -27.54
CA SER A 371 15.49 -15.95 -28.84
C SER A 371 14.51 -15.61 -29.97
N ASP A 372 13.21 -15.60 -29.70
CA ASP A 372 12.20 -15.25 -30.71
C ASP A 372 12.39 -13.82 -31.22
N PRO A 373 12.13 -13.58 -32.51
CA PRO A 373 12.26 -12.25 -33.09
C PRO A 373 11.38 -11.21 -32.40
N ARG A 374 11.97 -10.06 -32.07
CA ARG A 374 11.26 -8.90 -31.52
C ARG A 374 11.40 -7.74 -32.50
N PRO A 375 10.30 -7.28 -33.14
CA PRO A 375 10.37 -6.18 -34.10
C PRO A 375 10.75 -4.84 -33.45
N PHE A 376 10.53 -4.71 -32.13
CA PHE A 376 10.88 -3.52 -31.36
C PHE A 376 11.53 -3.94 -30.04
N ILE A 377 12.56 -3.22 -29.65
CA ILE A 377 13.21 -3.32 -28.35
C ILE A 377 13.42 -1.89 -27.88
N TYR A 378 13.05 -1.61 -26.60
CA TYR A 378 13.20 -0.30 -25.99
C TYR A 378 14.08 -0.34 -24.76
N SER A 379 14.83 0.71 -24.52
CA SER A 379 15.58 0.96 -23.28
C SER A 379 14.64 1.32 -22.14
N PHE A 380 15.17 1.31 -20.92
CA PHE A 380 14.43 1.72 -19.72
C PHE A 380 13.94 3.19 -19.86
N GLU A 381 14.80 4.07 -20.37
CA GLU A 381 14.52 5.49 -20.57
C GLU A 381 13.42 5.74 -21.58
N GLU A 382 13.39 4.99 -22.69
CA GLU A 382 12.32 5.10 -23.69
C GLU A 382 10.97 4.65 -23.09
N PHE A 383 10.94 3.57 -22.31
CA PHE A 383 9.75 3.18 -21.56
C PHE A 383 9.36 4.23 -20.53
N GLU A 384 10.28 4.72 -19.73
CA GLU A 384 10.01 5.73 -18.71
C GLU A 384 9.44 7.01 -19.32
N ASN A 385 9.94 7.42 -20.46
CA ASN A 385 9.52 8.64 -21.17
C ASN A 385 8.27 8.47 -22.04
N ALA A 386 7.71 7.26 -22.12
CA ALA A 386 6.58 6.94 -22.98
C ALA A 386 6.86 7.22 -24.47
N GLU A 387 8.01 6.76 -24.96
CA GLU A 387 8.54 6.99 -26.33
C GLU A 387 8.50 5.72 -27.18
N THR A 388 7.52 4.83 -26.93
CA THR A 388 7.33 3.64 -27.77
C THR A 388 6.49 3.97 -29.01
N HIS A 389 6.40 3.04 -29.96
CA HIS A 389 5.53 3.17 -31.14
C HIS A 389 4.04 3.00 -30.82
N ASP A 390 3.66 2.52 -29.62
CA ASP A 390 2.28 2.23 -29.24
C ASP A 390 1.69 3.35 -28.38
N GLU A 391 0.83 4.16 -28.98
CA GLU A 391 0.25 5.33 -28.31
C GLU A 391 -0.68 4.98 -27.13
N LEU A 392 -1.35 3.82 -27.13
CA LEU A 392 -2.14 3.38 -25.99
C LEU A 392 -1.25 3.01 -24.81
N TRP A 393 -0.12 2.34 -25.08
CA TRP A 393 0.88 2.04 -24.08
C TRP A 393 1.51 3.33 -23.52
N ASN A 394 1.88 4.26 -24.41
CA ASN A 394 2.45 5.54 -24.02
C ASN A 394 1.48 6.36 -23.15
N ALA A 395 0.18 6.36 -23.48
CA ALA A 395 -0.85 7.01 -22.67
C ALA A 395 -0.94 6.38 -21.26
N ALA A 396 -0.84 5.04 -21.14
CA ALA A 396 -0.84 4.35 -19.85
C ALA A 396 0.41 4.71 -19.01
N GLN A 397 1.59 4.80 -19.62
CA GLN A 397 2.81 5.23 -18.94
C GLN A 397 2.73 6.70 -18.51
N ARG A 398 2.14 7.58 -19.32
CA ARG A 398 1.91 8.98 -18.94
C ARG A 398 0.91 9.08 -17.78
N GLN A 399 -0.18 8.30 -17.78
CA GLN A 399 -1.08 8.22 -16.62
C GLN A 399 -0.32 7.85 -15.36
N LEU A 400 0.53 6.82 -15.41
CA LEU A 400 1.35 6.42 -14.26
C LEU A 400 2.23 7.57 -13.76
N LYS A 401 2.83 8.34 -14.68
CA LYS A 401 3.71 9.48 -14.34
C LYS A 401 2.95 10.69 -13.81
N THR A 402 1.73 10.95 -14.27
CA THR A 402 0.94 12.13 -13.87
C THR A 402 0.08 11.85 -12.66
N ASP A 403 -0.64 10.72 -12.65
CA ASP A 403 -1.66 10.41 -11.66
C ASP A 403 -1.14 9.51 -10.52
N GLY A 404 0.07 8.96 -10.65
CA GLY A 404 0.62 8.00 -9.69
C GLY A 404 -0.15 6.67 -9.64
N ILE A 405 -1.04 6.44 -10.58
CA ILE A 405 -1.82 5.21 -10.75
C ILE A 405 -1.92 4.88 -12.24
N ILE A 406 -2.29 3.65 -12.54
CA ILE A 406 -2.56 3.21 -13.90
C ILE A 406 -3.85 2.37 -13.91
N HIS A 407 -4.71 2.56 -14.89
CA HIS A 407 -5.95 1.79 -15.03
C HIS A 407 -5.65 0.28 -15.03
N ASN A 408 -6.34 -0.48 -14.19
CA ASN A 408 -6.00 -1.89 -13.91
C ASN A 408 -5.86 -2.77 -15.17
N TYR A 409 -6.81 -2.68 -16.12
CA TYR A 409 -6.72 -3.46 -17.36
C TYR A 409 -5.52 -3.02 -18.23
N LEU A 410 -5.27 -1.71 -18.28
CA LEU A 410 -4.13 -1.17 -19.02
C LEU A 410 -2.80 -1.46 -18.34
N ARG A 411 -2.76 -1.59 -17.00
CA ARG A 411 -1.57 -2.07 -16.28
C ARG A 411 -1.16 -3.47 -16.74
N MET A 412 -2.14 -4.34 -17.00
CA MET A 412 -1.86 -5.68 -17.53
C MET A 412 -1.31 -5.61 -18.97
N LEU A 413 -1.92 -4.82 -19.85
CA LEU A 413 -1.41 -4.59 -21.21
C LEU A 413 0.00 -3.97 -21.17
N TRP A 414 0.21 -2.96 -20.33
CA TRP A 414 1.48 -2.27 -20.12
C TRP A 414 2.61 -3.26 -19.79
N GLY A 415 2.40 -4.14 -18.83
CA GLY A 415 3.39 -5.15 -18.46
C GLY A 415 3.61 -6.19 -19.56
N LYS A 416 2.55 -6.65 -20.24
CA LYS A 416 2.66 -7.58 -21.38
C LYS A 416 3.49 -7.00 -22.52
N LYS A 417 3.37 -5.71 -22.79
CA LYS A 417 4.14 -5.02 -23.83
C LYS A 417 5.61 -4.80 -23.41
N ILE A 418 5.88 -4.56 -22.13
CA ILE A 418 7.28 -4.54 -21.64
C ILE A 418 7.92 -5.92 -21.86
N LEU A 419 7.21 -7.03 -21.54
CA LEU A 419 7.71 -8.37 -21.84
C LEU A 419 8.00 -8.57 -23.34
N GLU A 420 7.12 -8.10 -24.20
CA GLU A 420 7.26 -8.22 -25.67
C GLU A 420 8.44 -7.41 -26.22
N TRP A 421 8.75 -6.27 -25.60
CA TRP A 421 9.69 -5.28 -26.14
C TRP A 421 11.02 -5.17 -25.37
N THR A 422 11.32 -6.12 -24.53
CA THR A 422 12.63 -6.26 -23.84
C THR A 422 13.38 -7.50 -24.31
N PRO A 423 14.72 -7.50 -24.25
CA PRO A 423 15.52 -8.63 -24.71
C PRO A 423 15.24 -9.94 -24.00
N THR A 424 15.04 -9.90 -22.67
CA THR A 424 14.83 -11.09 -21.83
C THR A 424 13.69 -10.89 -20.84
N PRO A 425 13.06 -11.96 -20.35
CA PRO A 425 11.99 -11.87 -19.37
C PRO A 425 12.47 -11.35 -18.00
N GLU A 426 13.75 -11.53 -17.64
CA GLU A 426 14.34 -10.97 -16.42
C GLU A 426 14.40 -9.43 -16.51
N ILE A 427 14.91 -8.90 -17.62
CA ILE A 427 14.94 -7.45 -17.89
C ILE A 427 13.51 -6.89 -17.90
N ALA A 428 12.55 -7.63 -18.48
CA ALA A 428 11.15 -7.23 -18.46
C ALA A 428 10.63 -7.06 -17.03
N MET A 429 10.90 -8.02 -16.16
CA MET A 429 10.49 -7.96 -14.76
C MET A 429 11.17 -6.82 -14.02
N GLU A 430 12.46 -6.64 -14.21
CA GLU A 430 13.24 -5.55 -13.61
C GLU A 430 12.67 -4.18 -14.01
N TYR A 431 12.39 -3.97 -15.30
CA TYR A 431 11.82 -2.72 -15.81
C TYR A 431 10.42 -2.46 -15.27
N MET A 432 9.55 -3.49 -15.25
CA MET A 432 8.21 -3.37 -14.68
C MET A 432 8.24 -2.99 -13.19
N VAL A 433 9.10 -3.63 -12.39
CA VAL A 433 9.27 -3.32 -10.98
C VAL A 433 9.79 -1.88 -10.81
N ALA A 434 10.86 -1.51 -11.51
CA ALA A 434 11.47 -0.19 -11.36
C ALA A 434 10.52 0.95 -11.78
N LEU A 435 9.84 0.83 -12.92
CA LEU A 435 8.88 1.84 -13.38
C LEU A 435 7.68 1.97 -12.43
N ASN A 436 7.14 0.82 -11.95
CA ASN A 436 6.01 0.87 -11.04
C ASN A 436 6.41 1.42 -9.67
N ASP A 437 7.51 0.97 -9.07
CA ASP A 437 7.95 1.39 -7.75
C ASP A 437 8.38 2.86 -7.70
N LYS A 438 8.93 3.39 -8.81
CA LYS A 438 9.29 4.79 -8.94
C LYS A 438 8.08 5.71 -9.05
N TRP A 439 7.10 5.36 -9.90
CA TRP A 439 6.07 6.28 -10.34
C TRP A 439 4.70 6.06 -9.68
N ALA A 440 4.36 4.82 -9.26
CA ALA A 440 3.07 4.53 -8.66
C ALA A 440 3.03 4.92 -7.18
N LEU A 441 1.93 5.56 -6.75
CA LEU A 441 1.63 5.74 -5.32
C LEU A 441 1.41 4.40 -4.62
N ASP A 442 0.75 3.46 -5.31
CA ASP A 442 0.57 2.07 -4.86
C ASP A 442 1.72 1.14 -5.25
N GLY A 443 2.89 1.67 -5.60
CA GLY A 443 4.13 0.91 -5.80
C GLY A 443 4.70 0.36 -4.49
N ARG A 444 5.66 -0.57 -4.56
CA ARG A 444 6.32 -1.17 -3.38
C ARG A 444 5.33 -1.94 -2.46
N ASP A 445 4.21 -2.36 -3.02
CA ASP A 445 3.12 -3.11 -2.36
C ASP A 445 3.19 -4.59 -2.77
N PRO A 446 2.78 -5.55 -1.92
CA PRO A 446 2.67 -6.95 -2.32
C PRO A 446 1.92 -7.17 -3.64
N ASN A 447 0.88 -6.36 -3.90
CA ASN A 447 0.10 -6.45 -5.13
C ASN A 447 0.84 -5.91 -6.37
N THR A 448 1.85 -5.05 -6.21
CA THR A 448 2.80 -4.71 -7.28
C THR A 448 3.51 -5.96 -7.78
N TYR A 449 4.16 -6.68 -6.88
CA TYR A 449 4.99 -7.84 -7.25
C TYR A 449 4.17 -9.01 -7.75
N THR A 450 3.01 -9.25 -7.14
CA THR A 450 2.08 -10.29 -7.62
C THR A 450 1.39 -9.93 -8.92
N GLY A 451 1.08 -8.66 -9.16
CA GLY A 451 0.55 -8.16 -10.42
C GLY A 451 1.57 -8.27 -11.57
N ILE A 452 2.83 -7.91 -11.32
CA ILE A 452 3.93 -8.11 -12.27
C ILE A 452 4.18 -9.60 -12.48
N GLY A 453 4.20 -10.39 -11.42
CA GLY A 453 4.29 -11.85 -11.52
C GLY A 453 3.15 -12.44 -12.37
N TRP A 454 1.93 -11.94 -12.26
CA TRP A 454 0.80 -12.35 -13.10
C TRP A 454 1.05 -12.04 -14.58
N VAL A 455 1.67 -10.93 -14.92
CA VAL A 455 2.10 -10.63 -16.30
C VAL A 455 2.99 -11.76 -16.83
N LEU A 456 3.83 -12.35 -16.00
CA LEU A 456 4.77 -13.41 -16.33
C LEU A 456 4.23 -14.82 -16.04
N GLY A 457 2.92 -14.98 -15.78
CA GLY A 457 2.26 -16.29 -15.63
C GLY A 457 1.97 -16.74 -14.20
N LYS A 458 2.35 -15.97 -13.16
CA LYS A 458 2.01 -16.29 -11.77
C LYS A 458 0.50 -16.23 -11.57
N PHE A 459 -0.05 -17.18 -10.79
CA PHE A 459 -1.49 -17.30 -10.50
C PHE A 459 -2.39 -17.53 -11.73
N ASP A 460 -1.79 -17.82 -12.91
CA ASP A 460 -2.50 -18.13 -14.16
C ASP A 460 -2.17 -19.57 -14.61
N ARG A 461 -2.72 -19.97 -15.72
CA ARG A 461 -2.49 -21.26 -16.39
C ARG A 461 -1.77 -21.06 -17.72
N GLY A 462 -1.27 -22.14 -18.30
CA GLY A 462 -0.76 -22.13 -19.67
C GLY A 462 -1.87 -21.84 -20.69
N TRP A 463 -1.52 -21.04 -21.70
CA TRP A 463 -2.34 -20.64 -22.84
C TRP A 463 -1.76 -21.20 -24.13
N THR A 464 -2.43 -20.99 -25.26
CA THR A 464 -1.90 -21.32 -26.58
C THR A 464 -0.57 -20.61 -26.80
N GLU A 465 0.44 -21.38 -27.19
CA GLU A 465 1.82 -20.94 -27.39
C GLU A 465 1.93 -19.90 -28.50
N ARG A 466 2.75 -18.88 -28.27
CA ARG A 466 2.97 -17.76 -29.19
C ARG A 466 4.42 -17.27 -29.08
N GLU A 467 4.92 -16.72 -30.17
CA GLU A 467 6.23 -16.06 -30.17
C GLU A 467 6.36 -15.08 -29.02
N VAL A 468 7.55 -15.00 -28.40
CA VAL A 468 7.93 -14.18 -27.25
C VAL A 468 7.21 -14.55 -25.95
N TYR A 469 5.92 -14.85 -26.00
CA TYR A 469 5.10 -15.14 -24.83
C TYR A 469 5.15 -16.63 -24.42
N GLY A 470 5.53 -17.52 -25.33
CA GLY A 470 5.36 -18.95 -25.09
C GLY A 470 3.91 -19.26 -24.69
N LYS A 471 3.74 -19.99 -23.59
CA LYS A 471 2.42 -20.34 -23.02
C LYS A 471 1.86 -19.28 -22.05
N ILE A 472 2.49 -18.12 -21.94
CA ILE A 472 1.96 -17.01 -21.14
C ILE A 472 0.80 -16.35 -21.87
N ARG A 473 -0.22 -15.91 -21.12
CA ARG A 473 -1.35 -15.15 -21.68
C ARG A 473 -0.84 -13.92 -22.44
N CYS A 474 -1.15 -13.84 -23.72
CA CYS A 474 -0.85 -12.68 -24.56
C CYS A 474 -1.96 -11.64 -24.48
N MET A 475 -1.60 -10.35 -24.49
CA MET A 475 -2.52 -9.22 -24.65
C MET A 475 -1.96 -8.28 -25.72
N THR A 476 -2.81 -7.88 -26.68
CA THR A 476 -2.43 -6.95 -27.75
C THR A 476 -3.21 -5.65 -27.66
N THR A 477 -2.59 -4.58 -28.10
CA THR A 477 -3.21 -3.25 -28.18
C THR A 477 -4.46 -3.27 -29.07
N ASP A 478 -4.41 -3.93 -30.22
CA ASP A 478 -5.55 -4.04 -31.13
C ASP A 478 -6.74 -4.78 -30.50
N SER A 479 -6.48 -5.87 -29.77
CA SER A 479 -7.54 -6.60 -29.06
C SER A 479 -8.14 -5.72 -27.95
N THR A 480 -7.33 -4.92 -27.28
CA THR A 480 -7.77 -3.99 -26.23
C THR A 480 -8.63 -2.87 -26.82
N LYS A 481 -8.20 -2.24 -27.92
CA LYS A 481 -8.96 -1.20 -28.63
C LYS A 481 -10.30 -1.72 -29.19
N ARG A 482 -10.36 -2.98 -29.61
CA ARG A 482 -11.63 -3.61 -30.03
C ARG A 482 -12.58 -3.90 -28.87
N LYS A 483 -12.03 -4.22 -27.71
CA LYS A 483 -12.81 -4.60 -26.53
C LYS A 483 -13.33 -3.41 -25.72
N PHE A 484 -12.57 -2.31 -25.69
CA PHE A 484 -12.85 -1.14 -24.87
C PHE A 484 -12.75 0.15 -25.67
N LYS A 485 -13.49 1.16 -25.25
CA LYS A 485 -13.28 2.54 -25.72
C LYS A 485 -11.97 3.05 -25.12
N THR A 486 -11.06 3.52 -25.97
CA THR A 486 -9.72 3.97 -25.57
C THR A 486 -9.31 5.29 -26.21
N LYS A 487 -10.15 5.84 -27.11
CA LYS A 487 -9.82 7.09 -27.83
C LYS A 487 -9.74 8.28 -26.87
N GLY A 488 -10.76 8.46 -26.04
CA GLY A 488 -10.80 9.52 -25.02
C GLY A 488 -9.70 9.35 -23.99
N TYR A 489 -9.36 8.11 -23.62
CA TYR A 489 -8.25 7.82 -22.73
C TYR A 489 -6.90 8.28 -23.33
N MET A 490 -6.62 7.95 -24.59
CA MET A 490 -5.39 8.39 -25.27
C MET A 490 -5.35 9.93 -25.45
N GLU A 491 -6.50 10.56 -25.72
CA GLU A 491 -6.60 12.03 -25.80
C GLU A 491 -6.29 12.68 -24.44
N ASN A 492 -6.82 12.16 -23.33
CA ASN A 492 -6.59 12.67 -21.98
C ASN A 492 -5.11 12.59 -21.56
N TYR A 493 -4.42 11.52 -21.96
CA TYR A 493 -3.00 11.32 -21.66
C TYR A 493 -2.10 11.53 -22.89
N SER A 494 -2.50 12.41 -23.80
CA SER A 494 -1.67 12.81 -24.95
C SER A 494 -0.51 13.72 -24.52
N ASN A 495 0.57 13.77 -25.31
CA ASN A 495 1.71 14.65 -25.04
C ASN A 495 1.33 16.15 -24.97
N SER A 496 0.32 16.58 -25.73
CA SER A 496 -0.17 17.97 -25.75
C SER A 496 -0.91 18.32 -24.45
N ASN A 497 -1.79 17.43 -23.96
CA ASN A 497 -2.55 17.67 -22.73
C ASN A 497 -1.69 17.61 -21.48
N THR A 498 -0.71 16.69 -21.41
CA THR A 498 0.26 16.65 -20.30
C THR A 498 1.15 17.89 -20.25
N LYS A 499 1.46 18.51 -21.38
CA LYS A 499 2.16 19.79 -21.42
C LYS A 499 1.27 20.96 -21.01
N GLN A 500 -0.01 20.97 -21.39
CA GLN A 500 -0.98 21.99 -20.97
C GLN A 500 -1.27 21.91 -19.48
N GLN A 501 -1.48 20.73 -18.92
CA GLN A 501 -1.64 20.55 -17.46
C GLN A 501 -0.42 21.07 -16.69
N LYS A 502 0.80 20.86 -17.18
CA LYS A 502 2.02 21.43 -16.59
C LYS A 502 2.09 22.96 -16.68
N LEU A 503 1.49 23.58 -17.69
CA LEU A 503 1.42 25.03 -17.83
C LEU A 503 0.35 25.65 -16.93
N PHE A 504 -0.85 25.06 -16.86
CA PHE A 504 -1.93 25.50 -15.96
C PHE A 504 -1.55 25.36 -14.48
N ASN A 505 -0.74 24.34 -14.13
CA ASN A 505 -0.28 24.10 -12.76
C ASN A 505 0.81 25.09 -12.30
N LYS A 506 1.43 25.85 -13.21
CA LYS A 506 2.34 26.94 -12.84
C LYS A 506 1.60 28.23 -12.41
N ASP A 507 0.35 28.38 -12.84
CA ASP A 507 -0.45 29.60 -12.64
C ASP A 507 -1.61 29.43 -11.63
N SER A 508 -1.86 28.21 -11.12
CA SER A 508 -2.91 27.98 -10.13
C SER A 508 -2.39 28.20 -8.71
N ASN A 509 -2.81 29.27 -8.09
CA ASN A 509 -2.70 29.49 -6.65
C ASN A 509 -3.44 28.37 -5.88
N PRO A 510 -2.90 27.89 -4.77
CA PRO A 510 -3.54 26.85 -3.96
C PRO A 510 -4.92 27.29 -3.46
N VAL A 511 -5.91 26.42 -3.61
CA VAL A 511 -7.25 26.61 -3.07
C VAL A 511 -7.14 26.65 -1.54
N ASN A 512 -7.39 27.80 -0.96
CA ASN A 512 -7.44 28.02 0.47
C ASN A 512 -8.62 27.24 1.07
N ILE A 513 -8.36 26.07 1.63
CA ILE A 513 -9.34 25.33 2.44
C ILE A 513 -9.23 25.87 3.87
N SER A 514 -10.05 26.86 4.21
CA SER A 514 -10.18 27.35 5.58
C SER A 514 -10.88 26.30 6.45
N TYR A 515 -10.16 25.68 7.35
CA TYR A 515 -10.75 24.91 8.45
C TYR A 515 -11.44 25.90 9.42
N ARG A 516 -12.77 25.92 9.37
CA ARG A 516 -13.54 26.63 10.42
C ARG A 516 -13.46 25.81 11.70
N ARG A 517 -12.85 26.38 12.74
CA ARG A 517 -13.01 25.91 14.12
C ARG A 517 -14.51 25.91 14.44
N ARG A 518 -15.04 24.77 14.83
CA ARG A 518 -16.31 24.72 15.54
C ARG A 518 -16.00 25.01 17.02
N ASN A 519 -16.55 26.11 17.50
CA ASN A 519 -16.61 26.43 18.94
C ASN A 519 -17.49 25.40 19.65
#